data_079c2d9b9b5d0e9309022560768aa85d
#
_entry.id   079c2d9b9b5d0e9309022560768aa85d
#
_cell.length_a   1.000
_cell.length_b   1.000
_cell.length_c   1.000
_cell.angle_alpha   90.00
_cell.angle_beta   90.00
_cell.angle_gamma   90.00
#
_symmetry.space_group_name_H-M   'P 1'
#
loop_
_entity.id
_entity.type
_entity.pdbx_description
1 polymer ?
#
loop_
_entity_poly.entity_id
_entity_poly.type
_entity_poly.pdbx_seq_one_letter_code
_entity_poly.pdbx_strand_id
1 'polypeptide(L)'
;PMGAAITAALISKGFNSLLTLPICFLAGALIGALTGLIHVKLKVRDLLSGIIMMTALYTVNLRIAGRANLPIYNNSNIFENAVVDRIFPESLVPYKTVIIILIITLISKYFLDWYLSTKSGMLLRAVGDNEKIITSLGVDKGLVKIVGLAVSNGLVALSGCIFVQQQRYFDVSMGTGTVVIGLASVIMGTSVFKKVTILRVTSSVVIGSIFYKACVALAIRLGFPSTDTKFITAAILLIILVVGMERRKKVKIHA
;
A
#
# COMPACT_ATOMS: atom_id res chain seq x y z
N PRO A 1 -1.12 2.31 9.06
CA PRO A 1 -1.87 2.73 10.28
C PRO A 1 -2.09 4.25 10.37
N MET A 2 -1.08 5.10 10.01
CA MET A 2 -1.18 6.55 10.15
C MET A 2 -2.38 7.16 9.40
N GLY A 3 -2.55 6.86 8.11
CA GLY A 3 -3.72 7.33 7.36
C GLY A 3 -5.04 6.86 7.99
N ALA A 4 -5.06 5.64 8.50
CA ALA A 4 -6.20 5.07 9.22
C ALA A 4 -6.53 5.87 10.50
N ALA A 5 -5.53 6.19 11.31
CA ALA A 5 -5.70 6.96 12.55
C ALA A 5 -6.19 8.39 12.29
N ILE A 6 -5.57 9.08 11.32
CA ILE A 6 -5.98 10.43 10.92
C ILE A 6 -7.42 10.44 10.40
N THR A 7 -7.77 9.48 9.54
CA THR A 7 -9.13 9.35 9.00
C THR A 7 -10.15 9.17 10.10
N ALA A 8 -9.92 8.21 11.00
CA ALA A 8 -10.84 7.94 12.11
C ALA A 8 -11.01 9.16 13.01
N ALA A 9 -9.92 9.85 13.34
CA ALA A 9 -9.94 11.05 14.17
C ALA A 9 -10.65 12.24 13.49
N LEU A 10 -10.48 12.44 12.19
CA LEU A 10 -11.14 13.51 11.45
C LEU A 10 -12.64 13.24 11.27
N ILE A 11 -12.97 12.02 10.88
CA ILE A 11 -14.38 11.61 10.67
C ILE A 11 -15.13 11.64 12.00
N SER A 12 -14.55 11.20 13.10
CA SER A 12 -15.18 11.27 14.43
C SER A 12 -15.50 12.70 14.89
N LYS A 13 -14.76 13.69 14.34
CA LYS A 13 -14.99 15.13 14.57
C LYS A 13 -15.94 15.77 13.54
N GLY A 14 -16.57 14.97 12.67
CA GLY A 14 -17.52 15.46 11.66
C GLY A 14 -16.89 16.04 10.39
N PHE A 15 -15.59 15.81 10.16
CA PHE A 15 -14.93 16.26 8.92
C PHE A 15 -15.45 15.51 7.70
N ASN A 16 -15.47 16.19 6.53
CA ASN A 16 -15.89 15.57 5.28
C ASN A 16 -14.96 14.40 4.91
N SER A 17 -15.54 13.24 4.68
CA SER A 17 -14.84 11.99 4.40
C SER A 17 -13.99 12.06 3.12
N LEU A 18 -14.39 12.83 2.09
CA LEU A 18 -13.61 13.00 0.87
C LEU A 18 -12.33 13.82 1.09
N LEU A 19 -12.37 14.83 1.96
CA LEU A 19 -11.19 15.66 2.27
C LEU A 19 -10.14 14.90 3.07
N THR A 20 -10.50 13.80 3.71
CA THR A 20 -9.51 12.96 4.43
C THR A 20 -8.52 12.29 3.49
N LEU A 21 -8.87 12.03 2.21
CA LEU A 21 -7.98 11.40 1.24
C LEU A 21 -6.68 12.21 1.00
N PRO A 22 -6.74 13.48 0.55
CA PRO A 22 -5.53 14.26 0.31
C PRO A 22 -4.77 14.54 1.63
N ILE A 23 -5.46 14.74 2.74
CA ILE A 23 -4.82 14.95 4.05
C ILE A 23 -4.00 13.72 4.44
N CYS A 24 -4.55 12.52 4.31
CA CYS A 24 -3.86 11.28 4.63
C CYS A 24 -2.68 11.03 3.69
N PHE A 25 -2.82 11.33 2.39
CA PHE A 25 -1.72 11.24 1.44
C PHE A 25 -0.56 12.15 1.84
N LEU A 26 -0.82 13.41 2.13
CA LEU A 26 0.20 14.38 2.54
C LEU A 26 0.87 13.99 3.87
N ALA A 27 0.09 13.57 4.86
CA ALA A 27 0.63 13.10 6.14
C ALA A 27 1.50 11.85 5.95
N GLY A 28 1.08 10.91 5.12
CA GLY A 28 1.88 9.74 4.76
C GLY A 28 3.16 10.11 4.04
N ALA A 29 3.10 11.07 3.10
CA ALA A 29 4.26 11.57 2.37
C ALA A 29 5.28 12.25 3.30
N LEU A 30 4.84 13.05 4.26
CA LEU A 30 5.71 13.65 5.28
C LEU A 30 6.44 12.58 6.10
N ILE A 31 5.73 11.55 6.53
CA ILE A 31 6.32 10.44 7.29
C ILE A 31 7.28 9.62 6.43
N GLY A 32 6.95 9.40 5.17
CA GLY A 32 7.84 8.77 4.20
C GLY A 32 9.13 9.56 4.00
N ALA A 33 9.02 10.89 3.91
CA ALA A 33 10.17 11.78 3.83
C ALA A 33 11.02 11.71 5.11
N LEU A 34 10.41 11.70 6.30
CA LEU A 34 11.12 11.52 7.58
C LEU A 34 11.84 10.16 7.64
N THR A 35 11.19 9.08 7.22
CA THR A 35 11.82 7.75 7.13
C THR A 35 13.03 7.79 6.19
N GLY A 36 12.89 8.45 5.04
CA GLY A 36 13.96 8.66 4.08
C GLY A 36 15.11 9.51 4.64
N LEU A 37 14.81 10.53 5.41
CA LEU A 37 15.82 11.35 6.10
C LEU A 37 16.63 10.53 7.11
N ILE A 38 15.97 9.69 7.90
CA ILE A 38 16.63 8.79 8.85
C ILE A 38 17.57 7.84 8.09
N HIS A 39 17.09 7.23 6.99
CA HIS A 39 17.89 6.34 6.17
C HIS A 39 19.12 7.05 5.55
N VAL A 40 18.90 8.20 4.89
CA VAL A 40 19.93 8.87 4.09
C VAL A 40 20.90 9.67 4.96
N LYS A 41 20.40 10.51 5.88
CA LYS A 41 21.24 11.40 6.69
C LYS A 41 21.89 10.69 7.88
N LEU A 42 21.16 9.83 8.56
CA LEU A 42 21.70 9.06 9.70
C LEU A 42 22.36 7.75 9.26
N LYS A 43 22.37 7.45 7.94
CA LYS A 43 22.98 6.22 7.37
C LYS A 43 22.48 4.94 8.02
N VAL A 44 21.23 4.95 8.50
CA VAL A 44 20.56 3.78 9.06
C VAL A 44 20.12 2.86 7.91
N ARG A 45 20.25 1.54 8.08
CA ARG A 45 19.80 0.57 7.06
C ARG A 45 18.31 0.74 6.77
N ASP A 46 17.91 0.54 5.53
CA ASP A 46 16.53 0.74 5.01
C ASP A 46 15.49 0.06 5.90
N LEU A 47 15.67 -1.24 6.17
CA LEU A 47 14.76 -2.02 6.99
C LEU A 47 14.67 -1.48 8.43
N LEU A 48 15.80 -1.10 9.01
CA LEU A 48 15.86 -0.60 10.38
C LEU A 48 15.19 0.77 10.52
N SER A 49 15.38 1.66 9.53
CA SER A 49 14.70 2.97 9.51
C SER A 49 13.17 2.82 9.46
N GLY A 50 12.69 1.83 8.70
CA GLY A 50 11.26 1.47 8.63
C GLY A 50 10.72 0.95 9.96
N ILE A 51 11.47 0.08 10.65
CA ILE A 51 11.08 -0.47 11.96
C ILE A 51 11.04 0.64 13.03
N ILE A 52 12.05 1.51 13.07
CA ILE A 52 12.10 2.65 14.00
C ILE A 52 10.88 3.54 13.79
N MET A 53 10.58 3.89 12.52
CA MET A 53 9.43 4.73 12.22
C MET A 53 8.10 4.04 12.53
N MET A 54 7.97 2.74 12.25
CA MET A 54 6.78 1.96 12.59
C MET A 54 6.51 1.98 14.09
N THR A 55 7.55 1.81 14.91
CA THR A 55 7.44 1.82 16.37
C THR A 55 7.07 3.21 16.90
N ALA A 56 7.72 4.26 16.38
CA ALA A 56 7.39 5.63 16.75
C ALA A 56 5.94 5.99 16.39
N LEU A 57 5.51 5.62 15.20
CA LEU A 57 4.16 5.88 14.71
C LEU A 57 3.07 5.13 15.48
N TYR A 58 3.37 4.03 16.12
CA TYR A 58 2.40 3.33 16.97
C TYR A 58 1.84 4.26 18.04
N THR A 59 2.72 4.93 18.78
CA THR A 59 2.32 5.89 19.84
C THR A 59 1.65 7.13 19.26
N VAL A 60 2.16 7.66 18.15
CA VAL A 60 1.57 8.82 17.47
C VAL A 60 0.14 8.51 17.01
N ASN A 61 -0.07 7.35 16.40
CA ASN A 61 -1.39 6.91 15.94
C ASN A 61 -2.38 6.75 17.11
N LEU A 62 -1.90 6.19 18.23
CA LEU A 62 -2.70 6.05 19.43
C LEU A 62 -3.13 7.41 20.01
N ARG A 63 -2.22 8.40 20.02
CA ARG A 63 -2.53 9.76 20.46
C ARG A 63 -3.49 10.49 19.52
N ILE A 64 -3.35 10.32 18.21
CA ILE A 64 -4.24 10.93 17.21
C ILE A 64 -5.65 10.34 17.33
N ALA A 65 -5.77 9.03 17.45
CA ALA A 65 -7.06 8.35 17.59
C ALA A 65 -7.68 8.47 18.99
N GLY A 66 -6.87 8.79 20.01
CA GLY A 66 -7.28 8.89 21.41
C GLY A 66 -7.51 7.57 22.12
N ARG A 67 -7.63 6.46 21.37
CA ARG A 67 -7.83 5.09 21.88
C ARG A 67 -7.31 4.06 20.89
N ALA A 68 -7.07 2.84 21.35
CA ALA A 68 -6.54 1.75 20.52
C ALA A 68 -7.52 1.31 19.44
N ASN A 69 -8.82 1.33 19.75
CA ASN A 69 -9.91 1.03 18.82
C ASN A 69 -10.91 2.21 18.81
N LEU A 70 -11.09 2.83 17.64
CA LEU A 70 -11.99 3.96 17.45
C LEU A 70 -13.05 3.59 16.40
N PRO A 71 -14.32 3.29 16.83
CA PRO A 71 -15.42 3.06 15.91
C PRO A 71 -15.90 4.39 15.28
N ILE A 72 -16.28 4.33 13.99
CA ILE A 72 -16.80 5.45 13.22
C ILE A 72 -18.14 5.10 12.54
N TYR A 73 -18.92 4.20 13.14
CA TYR A 73 -20.16 3.67 12.55
C TYR A 73 -21.21 4.73 12.28
N ASN A 74 -21.29 5.75 13.14
CA ASN A 74 -22.34 6.79 13.09
C ASN A 74 -21.98 7.97 12.16
N ASN A 75 -20.82 7.94 11.53
CA ASN A 75 -20.34 9.04 10.72
C ASN A 75 -20.44 8.69 9.22
N SER A 76 -20.76 9.70 8.40
CA SER A 76 -20.74 9.55 6.93
C SER A 76 -19.33 9.21 6.45
N ASN A 77 -19.24 8.28 5.52
CA ASN A 77 -17.98 7.87 4.90
C ASN A 77 -18.01 8.12 3.38
N ILE A 78 -16.95 7.82 2.67
CA ILE A 78 -16.87 7.99 1.21
C ILE A 78 -17.92 7.13 0.50
N PHE A 79 -18.29 5.99 1.07
CA PHE A 79 -19.22 5.04 0.47
C PHE A 79 -20.68 5.42 0.73
N GLU A 80 -20.97 6.23 1.74
CA GLU A 80 -22.30 6.69 2.15
C GLU A 80 -22.27 8.20 2.33
N ASN A 81 -22.09 8.92 1.24
CA ASN A 81 -22.09 10.37 1.21
C ASN A 81 -23.17 10.84 0.23
N ALA A 82 -23.91 11.88 0.60
CA ALA A 82 -24.97 12.45 -0.22
C ALA A 82 -24.54 12.79 -1.66
N VAL A 83 -23.26 13.16 -1.86
CA VAL A 83 -22.70 13.42 -3.19
C VAL A 83 -22.60 12.13 -4.02
N VAL A 84 -22.18 11.05 -3.40
CA VAL A 84 -22.02 9.74 -4.06
C VAL A 84 -23.40 9.12 -4.32
N ASP A 85 -24.31 9.22 -3.36
CA ASP A 85 -25.68 8.71 -3.49
C ASP A 85 -26.46 9.38 -4.63
N ARG A 86 -26.14 10.63 -4.94
CA ARG A 86 -26.74 11.37 -6.04
C ARG A 86 -26.22 10.95 -7.42
N ILE A 87 -25.01 10.39 -7.49
CA ILE A 87 -24.36 9.99 -8.74
C ILE A 87 -24.70 8.54 -9.10
N PHE A 88 -24.96 7.69 -8.10
CA PHE A 88 -25.20 6.27 -8.32
C PHE A 88 -26.69 5.96 -8.48
N PRO A 89 -27.12 5.37 -9.62
CA PRO A 89 -28.49 4.88 -9.79
C PRO A 89 -28.76 3.69 -8.86
N GLU A 90 -30.02 3.52 -8.46
CA GLU A 90 -30.46 2.46 -7.51
C GLU A 90 -30.02 1.04 -7.90
N SER A 91 -29.95 0.75 -9.19
CA SER A 91 -29.48 -0.56 -9.71
C SER A 91 -28.03 -0.89 -9.39
N LEU A 92 -27.17 0.11 -9.15
CA LEU A 92 -25.76 -0.06 -8.87
C LEU A 92 -25.38 0.03 -7.38
N VAL A 93 -26.35 0.26 -6.51
CA VAL A 93 -26.13 0.37 -5.05
C VAL A 93 -25.38 -0.84 -4.46
N PRO A 94 -25.67 -2.12 -4.82
CA PRO A 94 -24.94 -3.26 -4.29
C PRO A 94 -23.45 -3.28 -4.65
N TYR A 95 -23.07 -2.71 -5.80
CA TYR A 95 -21.69 -2.67 -6.29
C TYR A 95 -20.97 -1.36 -6.01
N LYS A 96 -21.64 -0.39 -5.38
CA LYS A 96 -21.15 0.96 -5.10
C LYS A 96 -19.75 0.96 -4.45
N THR A 97 -19.56 0.20 -3.39
CA THR A 97 -18.29 0.10 -2.67
C THR A 97 -17.16 -0.41 -3.57
N VAL A 98 -17.43 -1.44 -4.36
CA VAL A 98 -16.44 -2.03 -5.28
C VAL A 98 -16.06 -1.02 -6.38
N ILE A 99 -17.03 -0.33 -6.95
CA ILE A 99 -16.81 0.66 -8.01
C ILE A 99 -15.98 1.82 -7.49
N ILE A 100 -16.29 2.36 -6.31
CA ILE A 100 -15.54 3.46 -5.69
C ILE A 100 -14.09 3.04 -5.42
N ILE A 101 -13.88 1.87 -4.82
CA ILE A 101 -12.53 1.35 -4.56
C ILE A 101 -11.76 1.16 -5.86
N LEU A 102 -12.41 0.63 -6.90
CA LEU A 102 -11.80 0.43 -8.22
C LEU A 102 -11.39 1.77 -8.84
N ILE A 103 -12.24 2.79 -8.81
CA ILE A 103 -11.93 4.13 -9.31
C ILE A 103 -10.72 4.71 -8.57
N ILE A 104 -10.70 4.66 -7.23
CA ILE A 104 -9.58 5.19 -6.44
C ILE A 104 -8.29 4.41 -6.72
N THR A 105 -8.39 3.08 -6.87
CA THR A 105 -7.24 2.23 -7.22
C THR A 105 -6.68 2.59 -8.59
N LEU A 106 -7.56 2.82 -9.60
CA LEU A 106 -7.14 3.25 -10.93
C LEU A 106 -6.49 4.64 -10.91
N ILE A 107 -7.08 5.60 -10.19
CA ILE A 107 -6.50 6.94 -10.03
C ILE A 107 -5.10 6.83 -9.39
N SER A 108 -4.97 6.07 -8.30
CA SER A 108 -3.69 5.87 -7.61
C SER A 108 -2.66 5.17 -8.51
N LYS A 109 -3.10 4.19 -9.30
CA LYS A 109 -2.25 3.48 -10.27
C LYS A 109 -1.78 4.41 -11.38
N TYR A 110 -2.67 5.22 -11.97
CA TYR A 110 -2.30 6.18 -13.03
C TYR A 110 -1.41 7.30 -12.47
N PHE A 111 -1.66 7.77 -11.26
CA PHE A 111 -0.79 8.71 -10.57
C PHE A 111 0.63 8.14 -10.39
N LEU A 112 0.73 6.88 -9.95
CA LEU A 112 2.03 6.22 -9.80
C LEU A 112 2.73 6.00 -11.13
N ASP A 113 2.01 5.58 -12.18
CA ASP A 113 2.56 5.44 -13.53
C ASP A 113 3.08 6.77 -14.09
N TRP A 114 2.30 7.84 -13.89
CA TRP A 114 2.72 9.18 -14.27
C TRP A 114 3.97 9.61 -13.50
N TYR A 115 3.99 9.45 -12.18
CA TYR A 115 5.18 9.78 -11.38
C TYR A 115 6.41 8.99 -11.85
N LEU A 116 6.28 7.69 -12.08
CA LEU A 116 7.38 6.84 -12.53
C LEU A 116 7.86 7.17 -13.97
N SER A 117 7.09 7.88 -14.76
CA SER A 117 7.49 8.39 -16.08
C SER A 117 8.14 9.76 -16.02
N THR A 118 8.12 10.46 -14.89
CA THR A 118 8.84 11.71 -14.67
C THR A 118 10.34 11.48 -14.50
N LYS A 119 11.14 12.55 -14.64
CA LYS A 119 12.60 12.49 -14.40
C LYS A 119 12.92 11.92 -13.01
N SER A 120 12.19 12.33 -11.97
CA SER A 120 12.38 11.83 -10.61
C SER A 120 12.08 10.33 -10.50
N GLY A 121 11.00 9.85 -11.12
CA GLY A 121 10.64 8.43 -11.11
C GLY A 121 11.62 7.56 -11.91
N MET A 122 12.12 8.06 -13.05
CA MET A 122 13.17 7.38 -13.81
C MET A 122 14.48 7.27 -13.01
N LEU A 123 14.88 8.35 -12.32
CA LEU A 123 16.04 8.33 -11.42
C LEU A 123 15.84 7.34 -10.27
N LEU A 124 14.65 7.26 -9.70
CA LEU A 124 14.35 6.30 -8.62
C LEU A 124 14.52 4.85 -9.09
N ARG A 125 14.06 4.51 -10.30
CA ARG A 125 14.30 3.18 -10.89
C ARG A 125 15.79 2.92 -11.12
N ALA A 126 16.50 3.90 -11.69
CA ALA A 126 17.92 3.77 -11.97
C ALA A 126 18.77 3.64 -10.69
N VAL A 127 18.38 4.33 -9.58
CA VAL A 127 19.01 4.11 -8.25
C VAL A 127 18.76 2.69 -7.75
N GLY A 128 17.57 2.13 -7.99
CA GLY A 128 17.25 0.75 -7.62
C GLY A 128 18.04 -0.29 -8.41
N ASP A 129 18.35 -0.01 -9.67
CA ASP A 129 19.13 -0.92 -10.53
C ASP A 129 20.62 -0.83 -10.27
N ASN A 130 21.18 0.39 -10.21
CA ASN A 130 22.60 0.61 -9.94
C ASN A 130 22.90 2.00 -9.38
N GLU A 131 23.12 2.07 -8.07
CA GLU A 131 23.44 3.32 -7.37
C GLU A 131 24.72 4.03 -7.88
N LYS A 132 25.70 3.28 -8.37
CA LYS A 132 26.99 3.85 -8.83
C LYS A 132 26.82 4.69 -10.09
N ILE A 133 25.96 4.25 -11.01
CA ILE A 133 25.69 4.99 -12.25
C ILE A 133 25.05 6.35 -11.93
N ILE A 134 24.15 6.40 -10.98
CA ILE A 134 23.47 7.66 -10.62
C ILE A 134 24.44 8.63 -9.94
N THR A 135 25.34 8.13 -9.12
CA THR A 135 26.37 8.95 -8.47
C THR A 135 27.34 9.54 -9.50
N SER A 136 27.71 8.78 -10.55
CA SER A 136 28.58 9.28 -11.63
C SER A 136 27.92 10.35 -12.51
N LEU A 137 26.58 10.41 -12.54
CA LEU A 137 25.81 11.46 -13.21
C LEU A 137 25.66 12.75 -12.37
N GLY A 138 26.27 12.82 -11.18
CA GLY A 138 26.20 13.95 -10.28
C GLY A 138 24.85 14.16 -9.58
N VAL A 139 23.97 13.16 -9.60
CA VAL A 139 22.64 13.23 -8.95
C VAL A 139 22.74 12.73 -7.50
N ASP A 140 22.14 13.49 -6.59
CA ASP A 140 22.03 13.07 -5.17
C ASP A 140 21.02 11.92 -5.03
N LYS A 141 21.56 10.71 -4.92
CA LYS A 141 20.79 9.49 -4.69
C LYS A 141 19.95 9.55 -3.40
N GLY A 142 20.40 10.31 -2.40
CA GLY A 142 19.68 10.46 -1.14
C GLY A 142 18.36 11.17 -1.32
N LEU A 143 18.34 12.30 -2.04
CA LEU A 143 17.10 13.02 -2.35
C LEU A 143 16.14 12.17 -3.16
N VAL A 144 16.63 11.41 -4.13
CA VAL A 144 15.79 10.52 -4.94
C VAL A 144 15.11 9.45 -4.07
N LYS A 145 15.85 8.85 -3.13
CA LYS A 145 15.30 7.87 -2.17
C LYS A 145 14.25 8.51 -1.24
N ILE A 146 14.51 9.70 -0.72
CA ILE A 146 13.58 10.42 0.16
C ILE A 146 12.25 10.69 -0.56
N VAL A 147 12.29 11.20 -1.80
CA VAL A 147 11.08 11.48 -2.60
C VAL A 147 10.34 10.18 -2.91
N GLY A 148 11.04 9.10 -3.28
CA GLY A 148 10.43 7.79 -3.52
C GLY A 148 9.71 7.24 -2.29
N LEU A 149 10.32 7.35 -1.11
CA LEU A 149 9.72 6.95 0.17
C LEU A 149 8.54 7.85 0.55
N ALA A 150 8.59 9.16 0.25
CA ALA A 150 7.48 10.06 0.48
C ALA A 150 6.25 9.66 -0.36
N VAL A 151 6.41 9.47 -1.66
CA VAL A 151 5.32 9.08 -2.55
C VAL A 151 4.74 7.72 -2.16
N SER A 152 5.58 6.72 -1.88
CA SER A 152 5.11 5.38 -1.52
C SER A 152 4.34 5.37 -0.19
N ASN A 153 4.84 6.05 0.84
CA ASN A 153 4.13 6.15 2.12
C ASN A 153 2.86 7.00 2.03
N GLY A 154 2.83 8.01 1.16
CA GLY A 154 1.61 8.74 0.83
C GLY A 154 0.50 7.81 0.30
N LEU A 155 0.83 6.95 -0.67
CA LEU A 155 -0.12 5.96 -1.22
C LEU A 155 -0.52 4.92 -0.18
N VAL A 156 0.39 4.47 0.68
CA VAL A 156 0.07 3.55 1.79
C VAL A 156 -0.86 4.20 2.80
N ALA A 157 -0.67 5.47 3.13
CA ALA A 157 -1.57 6.19 4.04
C ALA A 157 -2.96 6.41 3.41
N LEU A 158 -3.03 6.68 2.11
CA LEU A 158 -4.28 6.75 1.35
C LEU A 158 -5.02 5.41 1.41
N SER A 159 -4.33 4.29 1.20
CA SER A 159 -4.92 2.96 1.34
C SER A 159 -5.47 2.71 2.75
N GLY A 160 -4.74 3.12 3.79
CA GLY A 160 -5.21 3.02 5.17
C GLY A 160 -6.45 3.89 5.45
N CYS A 161 -6.53 5.07 4.83
CA CYS A 161 -7.70 5.94 4.89
C CYS A 161 -8.95 5.25 4.31
N ILE A 162 -8.84 4.66 3.13
CA ILE A 162 -9.95 3.96 2.47
C ILE A 162 -10.36 2.72 3.27
N PHE A 163 -9.38 1.97 3.76
CA PHE A 163 -9.61 0.74 4.52
C PHE A 163 -10.41 0.99 5.80
N VAL A 164 -10.09 2.04 6.58
CA VAL A 164 -10.83 2.40 7.79
C VAL A 164 -12.25 2.86 7.46
N GLN A 165 -12.44 3.60 6.39
CA GLN A 165 -13.78 4.03 5.97
C GLN A 165 -14.65 2.86 5.52
N GLN A 166 -14.04 1.83 4.92
CA GLN A 166 -14.73 0.61 4.51
C GLN A 166 -15.05 -0.29 5.71
N GLN A 167 -14.12 -0.42 6.67
CA GLN A 167 -14.29 -1.25 7.88
C GLN A 167 -15.14 -0.56 8.96
N ARG A 168 -15.26 0.78 8.89
CA ARG A 168 -15.96 1.62 9.87
C ARG A 168 -15.40 1.63 11.29
N TYR A 169 -14.18 1.15 11.46
CA TYR A 169 -13.45 1.27 12.71
C TYR A 169 -11.94 1.36 12.45
N PHE A 170 -11.24 2.02 13.35
CA PHE A 170 -9.79 2.05 13.41
C PHE A 170 -9.32 1.14 14.53
N ASP A 171 -8.27 0.38 14.29
CA ASP A 171 -7.50 -0.34 15.31
C ASP A 171 -6.02 -0.09 15.07
N VAL A 172 -5.27 0.18 16.14
CA VAL A 172 -3.85 0.54 16.06
C VAL A 172 -3.00 -0.61 15.48
N SER A 173 -3.45 -1.85 15.62
CA SER A 173 -2.78 -3.06 15.13
C SER A 173 -3.10 -3.43 13.67
N MET A 174 -4.02 -2.72 13.00
CA MET A 174 -4.44 -3.02 11.61
C MET A 174 -3.28 -3.10 10.61
N GLY A 175 -2.18 -2.40 10.87
CA GLY A 175 -0.98 -2.41 10.03
C GLY A 175 -0.11 -3.65 10.19
N THR A 176 -0.34 -4.44 11.26
CA THR A 176 0.51 -5.59 11.57
C THR A 176 0.30 -6.70 10.54
N GLY A 177 1.38 -7.10 9.87
CA GLY A 177 1.35 -8.14 8.83
C GLY A 177 1.00 -7.64 7.42
N THR A 178 0.56 -6.39 7.24
CA THR A 178 0.25 -5.85 5.89
C THR A 178 1.46 -5.82 4.97
N VAL A 179 2.68 -5.70 5.51
CA VAL A 179 3.93 -5.78 4.75
C VAL A 179 4.06 -7.13 4.05
N VAL A 180 3.74 -8.22 4.75
CA VAL A 180 3.81 -9.58 4.19
C VAL A 180 2.81 -9.74 3.06
N ILE A 181 1.58 -9.25 3.24
CA ILE A 181 0.52 -9.24 2.21
C ILE A 181 0.96 -8.43 0.99
N GLY A 182 1.56 -7.25 1.22
CA GLY A 182 2.07 -6.41 0.15
C GLY A 182 3.19 -7.09 -0.66
N LEU A 183 4.18 -7.67 0.02
CA LEU A 183 5.26 -8.42 -0.62
C LEU A 183 4.73 -9.63 -1.39
N ALA A 184 3.82 -10.40 -0.81
CA ALA A 184 3.19 -11.55 -1.49
C ALA A 184 2.49 -11.10 -2.79
N SER A 185 1.73 -10.01 -2.75
CA SER A 185 1.02 -9.44 -3.90
C SER A 185 1.99 -8.99 -5.01
N VAL A 186 3.08 -8.30 -4.63
CA VAL A 186 4.11 -7.83 -5.58
C VAL A 186 4.84 -9.02 -6.21
N ILE A 187 5.28 -9.98 -5.40
CA ILE A 187 6.01 -11.17 -5.90
C ILE A 187 5.11 -12.01 -6.80
N MET A 188 3.84 -12.22 -6.41
CA MET A 188 2.87 -12.94 -7.24
C MET A 188 2.66 -12.22 -8.58
N GLY A 189 2.39 -10.92 -8.56
CA GLY A 189 2.18 -10.13 -9.77
C GLY A 189 3.38 -10.15 -10.71
N THR A 190 4.56 -9.89 -10.18
CA THR A 190 5.79 -9.83 -10.99
C THR A 190 6.27 -11.21 -11.46
N SER A 191 6.00 -12.28 -10.71
CA SER A 191 6.40 -13.64 -11.09
C SER A 191 5.48 -14.25 -12.14
N VAL A 192 4.17 -14.07 -11.99
CA VAL A 192 3.16 -14.63 -12.92
C VAL A 192 3.21 -13.90 -14.26
N PHE A 193 3.30 -12.58 -14.25
CA PHE A 193 3.23 -11.76 -15.47
C PHE A 193 4.60 -11.39 -16.05
N LYS A 194 5.69 -12.00 -15.58
CA LYS A 194 7.06 -11.73 -16.08
C LYS A 194 7.22 -11.86 -17.59
N LYS A 195 6.45 -12.74 -18.23
CA LYS A 195 6.51 -12.98 -19.69
C LYS A 195 5.62 -12.02 -20.50
N VAL A 196 4.76 -11.26 -19.87
CA VAL A 196 3.83 -10.35 -20.54
C VAL A 196 4.44 -8.96 -20.61
N THR A 197 5.19 -8.71 -21.67
CA THR A 197 5.94 -7.46 -21.92
C THR A 197 5.04 -6.23 -22.07
N ILE A 198 3.76 -6.44 -22.40
CA ILE A 198 2.76 -5.37 -22.62
C ILE A 198 2.27 -4.75 -21.30
N LEU A 199 2.30 -5.51 -20.21
CA LEU A 199 1.80 -5.02 -18.91
C LEU A 199 2.87 -4.22 -18.16
N ARG A 200 2.52 -3.00 -17.76
CA ARG A 200 3.37 -2.23 -16.83
C ARG A 200 3.46 -2.96 -15.49
N VAL A 201 4.61 -2.87 -14.82
CA VAL A 201 4.85 -3.50 -13.51
C VAL A 201 3.77 -3.14 -12.48
N THR A 202 3.31 -1.89 -12.49
CA THR A 202 2.22 -1.42 -11.63
C THR A 202 0.90 -2.17 -11.87
N SER A 203 0.55 -2.43 -13.12
CA SER A 203 -0.65 -3.23 -13.47
C SER A 203 -0.50 -4.69 -13.01
N SER A 204 0.69 -5.26 -13.19
CA SER A 204 0.98 -6.64 -12.75
C SER A 204 0.83 -6.78 -11.23
N VAL A 205 1.23 -5.77 -10.45
CA VAL A 205 1.09 -5.77 -8.99
C VAL A 205 -0.38 -5.69 -8.57
N VAL A 206 -1.20 -4.85 -9.23
CA VAL A 206 -2.65 -4.76 -8.95
C VAL A 206 -3.33 -6.11 -9.22
N ILE A 207 -3.04 -6.72 -10.38
CA ILE A 207 -3.59 -8.04 -10.70
C ILE A 207 -3.07 -9.11 -9.72
N GLY A 208 -1.79 -9.05 -9.35
CA GLY A 208 -1.18 -9.94 -8.35
C GLY A 208 -1.86 -9.85 -6.99
N SER A 209 -2.29 -8.66 -6.56
CA SER A 209 -3.02 -8.48 -5.31
C SER A 209 -4.41 -9.10 -5.35
N ILE A 210 -5.09 -9.06 -6.50
CA ILE A 210 -6.39 -9.71 -6.71
C ILE A 210 -6.22 -11.24 -6.65
N PHE A 211 -5.23 -11.78 -7.38
CA PHE A 211 -4.92 -13.21 -7.34
C PHE A 211 -4.57 -13.70 -5.93
N TYR A 212 -3.74 -12.94 -5.21
CA TYR A 212 -3.41 -13.27 -3.82
C TYR A 212 -4.66 -13.35 -2.95
N LYS A 213 -5.54 -12.36 -3.03
CA LYS A 213 -6.81 -12.34 -2.28
C LYS A 213 -7.76 -13.47 -2.70
N ALA A 214 -7.79 -13.81 -3.98
CA ALA A 214 -8.55 -14.98 -4.48
C ALA A 214 -8.03 -16.30 -3.89
N CYS A 215 -6.70 -16.49 -3.81
CA CYS A 215 -6.10 -17.67 -3.17
C CYS A 215 -6.47 -17.77 -1.69
N VAL A 216 -6.41 -16.65 -0.96
CA VAL A 216 -6.83 -16.61 0.46
C VAL A 216 -8.32 -16.93 0.60
N ALA A 217 -9.17 -16.38 -0.25
CA ALA A 217 -10.62 -16.63 -0.23
C ALA A 217 -10.94 -18.11 -0.55
N LEU A 218 -10.21 -18.72 -1.48
CA LEU A 218 -10.32 -20.15 -1.77
C LEU A 218 -9.92 -21.01 -0.59
N ALA A 219 -8.81 -20.67 0.10
CA ALA A 219 -8.39 -21.41 1.29
C ALA A 219 -9.46 -21.39 2.39
N ILE A 220 -10.07 -20.22 2.64
CA ILE A 220 -11.17 -20.10 3.62
C ILE A 220 -12.38 -20.95 3.17
N ARG A 221 -12.72 -20.96 1.89
CA ARG A 221 -13.82 -21.83 1.37
C ARG A 221 -13.53 -23.32 1.50
N LEU A 222 -12.27 -23.72 1.48
CA LEU A 222 -11.84 -25.12 1.69
C LEU A 222 -11.88 -25.55 3.18
N GLY A 223 -12.35 -24.68 4.09
CA GLY A 223 -12.58 -25.01 5.49
C GLY A 223 -11.50 -24.49 6.45
N PHE A 224 -10.52 -23.73 5.99
CA PHE A 224 -9.59 -23.08 6.90
C PHE A 224 -10.30 -21.95 7.67
N PRO A 225 -10.17 -21.88 9.01
CA PRO A 225 -10.77 -20.83 9.80
C PRO A 225 -10.17 -19.46 9.44
N SER A 226 -11.00 -18.41 9.49
CA SER A 226 -10.57 -17.04 9.20
C SER A 226 -9.48 -16.52 10.14
N THR A 227 -9.33 -17.11 11.32
CA THR A 227 -8.24 -16.84 12.27
C THR A 227 -6.87 -17.18 11.71
N ASP A 228 -6.78 -18.17 10.83
CA ASP A 228 -5.54 -18.68 10.27
C ASP A 228 -5.09 -17.95 9.01
N THR A 229 -5.73 -16.83 8.68
CA THR A 229 -5.40 -16.01 7.50
C THR A 229 -3.93 -15.61 7.46
N LYS A 230 -3.31 -15.33 8.61
CA LYS A 230 -1.87 -14.99 8.70
C LYS A 230 -0.98 -16.18 8.33
N PHE A 231 -1.34 -17.39 8.78
CA PHE A 231 -0.64 -18.62 8.45
C PHE A 231 -0.77 -18.94 6.96
N ILE A 232 -1.99 -18.86 6.42
CA ILE A 232 -2.29 -19.06 4.99
C ILE A 232 -1.47 -18.07 4.15
N THR A 233 -1.40 -16.80 4.55
CA THR A 233 -0.58 -15.77 3.89
C THR A 233 0.89 -16.17 3.83
N ALA A 234 1.45 -16.60 4.95
CA ALA A 234 2.86 -17.00 5.04
C ALA A 234 3.14 -18.24 4.18
N ALA A 235 2.25 -19.22 4.19
CA ALA A 235 2.36 -20.44 3.38
C ALA A 235 2.30 -20.12 1.87
N ILE A 236 1.35 -19.30 1.43
CA ILE A 236 1.24 -18.86 0.03
C ILE A 236 2.51 -18.13 -0.40
N LEU A 237 3.03 -17.21 0.42
CA LEU A 237 4.26 -16.48 0.12
C LEU A 237 5.45 -17.44 -0.03
N LEU A 238 5.59 -18.40 0.87
CA LEU A 238 6.66 -19.39 0.84
C LEU A 238 6.60 -20.24 -0.44
N ILE A 239 5.42 -20.74 -0.79
CA ILE A 239 5.22 -21.52 -2.03
C ILE A 239 5.62 -20.70 -3.25
N ILE A 240 5.19 -19.44 -3.34
CA ILE A 240 5.50 -18.56 -4.48
C ILE A 240 7.01 -18.32 -4.57
N LEU A 241 7.69 -18.10 -3.44
CA LEU A 241 9.14 -17.90 -3.40
C LEU A 241 9.88 -19.14 -3.86
N VAL A 242 9.53 -20.33 -3.36
CA VAL A 242 10.16 -21.60 -3.75
C VAL A 242 9.99 -21.86 -5.24
N VAL A 243 8.77 -21.77 -5.75
CA VAL A 243 8.49 -21.94 -7.19
C VAL A 243 9.23 -20.89 -8.04
N GLY A 244 9.32 -19.64 -7.56
CA GLY A 244 10.07 -18.57 -8.23
C GLY A 244 11.58 -18.84 -8.27
N MET A 245 12.15 -19.42 -7.22
CA MET A 245 13.57 -19.77 -7.13
C MET A 245 13.92 -20.95 -8.05
N GLU A 246 13.08 -21.99 -8.10
CA GLU A 246 13.31 -23.14 -8.99
C GLU A 246 13.28 -22.73 -10.47
N ARG A 247 12.37 -21.84 -10.85
CA ARG A 247 12.33 -21.31 -12.22
C ARG A 247 13.59 -20.51 -12.57
N ARG A 248 14.20 -19.79 -11.64
CA ARG A 248 15.47 -19.08 -11.85
C ARG A 248 16.66 -20.01 -12.00
N LYS A 249 16.70 -21.14 -11.28
CA LYS A 249 17.74 -22.16 -11.43
C LYS A 249 17.69 -22.83 -12.81
N LYS A 250 16.50 -23.20 -13.28
CA LYS A 250 16.33 -23.82 -14.62
C LYS A 250 16.75 -22.90 -15.77
N VAL A 251 16.54 -21.60 -15.68
CA VAL A 251 16.96 -20.64 -16.72
C VAL A 251 18.48 -20.46 -16.75
N LYS A 252 19.19 -20.58 -15.61
CA LYS A 252 20.67 -20.48 -15.56
C LYS A 252 21.39 -21.74 -16.05
N ILE A 253 20.72 -22.88 -16.11
CA ILE A 253 21.31 -24.15 -16.59
C ILE A 253 21.20 -24.27 -18.12
N HIS A 254 20.31 -23.51 -18.76
CA HIS A 254 20.09 -23.50 -20.21
C HIS A 254 20.58 -22.22 -20.91
N ALA A 255 21.30 -21.35 -20.22
CA ALA A 255 22.00 -20.18 -20.76
C ALA A 255 23.52 -20.32 -20.58
#